data_cc909f2aaa0bde06bdbc642c91e9c112
#
_entry.id   cc909f2aaa0bde06bdbc642c91e9c112
#
_cell.length_a   1.000
_cell.length_b   1.000
_cell.length_c   1.000
_cell.angle_alpha   90.00
_cell.angle_beta   90.00
_cell.angle_gamma   90.00
#
_symmetry.space_group_name_H-M   'P 1'
#
loop_
_entity.id
_entity.type
_entity.pdbx_description
1 polymer ?
#
loop_
_entity_poly.entity_id
_entity_poly.type
_entity_poly.pdbx_seq_one_letter_code
_entity_poly.pdbx_strand_id
1 'polypeptide(L)'
;MSIVVKNNILWVGQRDWEVRDFHGTEYKTLRGSSYNSYLIREEKNVLIDTVDHKFSREFVQNLRREIDLADLDYIVINHAEEDHAGALTELMMQIPDTPIYCTANAIDSINGHHHHPEWNFHVVKTGDTLD
;
A
#
# COMPACT_ATOMS: atom_id res chain seq x y z
N MET A 1 3.75 -0.16 -13.97
CA MET A 1 4.74 0.88 -14.33
C MET A 1 5.14 1.65 -13.08
N SER A 2 6.43 1.91 -12.89
CA SER A 2 6.92 2.74 -11.80
C SER A 2 7.48 4.05 -12.35
N ILE A 3 7.40 5.10 -11.52
CA ILE A 3 7.84 6.43 -11.89
C ILE A 3 8.76 6.94 -10.78
N VAL A 4 9.94 7.41 -11.17
CA VAL A 4 10.88 7.99 -10.21
C VAL A 4 10.36 9.36 -9.76
N VAL A 5 10.09 9.50 -8.46
CA VAL A 5 9.67 10.76 -7.86
C VAL A 5 10.90 11.55 -7.39
N LYS A 6 11.82 10.85 -6.73
CA LYS A 6 13.14 11.32 -6.34
C LYS A 6 14.13 10.19 -6.55
N ASN A 7 15.42 10.43 -6.37
CA ASN A 7 16.46 9.44 -6.62
C ASN A 7 16.20 8.08 -5.96
N ASN A 8 15.57 8.08 -4.79
CA ASN A 8 15.35 6.88 -3.99
C ASN A 8 13.87 6.61 -3.70
N ILE A 9 12.96 7.35 -4.33
CA ILE A 9 11.51 7.20 -4.13
C ILE A 9 10.86 6.94 -5.47
N LEU A 10 10.19 5.77 -5.58
CA LEU A 10 9.48 5.35 -6.79
C LEU A 10 7.98 5.34 -6.53
N TRP A 11 7.21 5.89 -7.47
CA TRP A 11 5.76 5.69 -7.48
C TRP A 11 5.49 4.32 -8.10
N VAL A 12 4.86 3.45 -7.34
CA VAL A 12 4.55 2.07 -7.76
C VAL A 12 3.05 1.80 -7.72
N GLY A 13 2.25 2.84 -7.77
CA GLY A 13 0.80 2.74 -7.71
C GLY A 13 0.16 2.32 -9.02
N GLN A 14 -1.13 2.59 -9.14
CA GLN A 14 -1.95 2.17 -10.27
C GLN A 14 -2.92 3.28 -10.66
N ARG A 15 -3.17 3.43 -11.96
CA ARG A 15 -4.19 4.33 -12.46
C ARG A 15 -5.44 3.52 -12.82
N ASP A 16 -6.60 4.05 -12.46
CA ASP A 16 -7.88 3.43 -12.73
C ASP A 16 -8.72 4.39 -13.58
N TRP A 17 -8.75 4.13 -14.87
CA TRP A 17 -9.48 4.97 -15.82
C TRP A 17 -10.99 4.68 -15.84
N GLU A 18 -11.42 3.61 -15.17
CA GLU A 18 -12.82 3.20 -15.13
C GLU A 18 -13.61 3.86 -14.02
N VAL A 19 -12.94 4.37 -12.99
CA VAL A 19 -13.61 5.04 -11.86
C VAL A 19 -14.19 6.37 -12.31
N ARG A 20 -15.49 6.54 -12.09
CA ARG A 20 -16.20 7.78 -12.38
C ARG A 20 -16.68 8.48 -11.12
N ASP A 21 -16.96 7.71 -10.08
CA ASP A 21 -17.39 8.21 -8.78
C ASP A 21 -16.37 7.76 -7.73
N PHE A 22 -15.92 8.70 -6.91
CA PHE A 22 -14.99 8.43 -5.83
C PHE A 22 -15.72 8.69 -4.51
N HIS A 23 -15.62 7.75 -3.57
CA HIS A 23 -16.41 7.75 -2.35
C HIS A 23 -17.93 7.74 -2.64
N GLY A 24 -18.34 6.79 -3.48
CA GLY A 24 -19.75 6.70 -3.89
C GLY A 24 -20.13 7.80 -4.85
N THR A 25 -21.17 8.55 -4.55
CA THR A 25 -21.65 9.63 -5.41
C THR A 25 -21.17 11.01 -4.99
N GLU A 26 -20.34 11.11 -3.94
CA GLU A 26 -19.89 12.40 -3.45
C GLU A 26 -18.91 13.10 -4.40
N TYR A 27 -18.01 12.33 -5.00
CA TYR A 27 -16.97 12.86 -5.87
C TYR A 27 -16.98 12.13 -7.21
N LYS A 28 -17.18 12.86 -8.27
CA LYS A 28 -17.14 12.30 -9.62
C LYS A 28 -15.79 12.58 -10.26
N THR A 29 -15.24 11.57 -10.95
CA THR A 29 -14.00 11.73 -11.69
C THR A 29 -14.28 11.61 -13.18
N LEU A 30 -13.72 12.51 -13.97
CA LEU A 30 -13.89 12.50 -15.42
C LEU A 30 -12.86 11.62 -16.13
N ARG A 31 -11.71 11.41 -15.51
CA ARG A 31 -10.57 10.71 -16.11
C ARG A 31 -10.08 9.53 -15.27
N GLY A 32 -10.96 8.99 -14.42
CA GLY A 32 -10.58 7.93 -13.52
C GLY A 32 -9.87 8.43 -12.28
N SER A 33 -9.17 7.55 -11.60
CA SER A 33 -8.48 7.84 -10.35
C SER A 33 -7.10 7.19 -10.37
N SER A 34 -6.22 7.62 -9.48
CA SER A 34 -4.95 6.93 -9.26
C SER A 34 -4.87 6.46 -7.80
N TYR A 35 -4.26 5.31 -7.61
CA TYR A 35 -4.00 4.75 -6.29
C TYR A 35 -2.51 4.88 -6.05
N ASN A 36 -2.14 5.67 -5.05
CA ASN A 36 -0.77 6.07 -4.84
C ASN A 36 -0.07 5.18 -3.82
N SER A 37 0.99 4.55 -4.27
CA SER A 37 1.87 3.78 -3.43
C SER A 37 3.30 4.15 -3.79
N TYR A 38 4.18 4.17 -2.79
CA TYR A 38 5.56 4.59 -2.97
C TYR A 38 6.52 3.57 -2.38
N LEU A 39 7.56 3.26 -3.13
CA LEU A 39 8.67 2.44 -2.65
C LEU A 39 9.85 3.36 -2.37
N ILE A 40 10.30 3.36 -1.12
CA ILE A 40 11.48 4.12 -0.69
C ILE A 40 12.64 3.15 -0.57
N ARG A 41 13.73 3.41 -1.30
CA ARG A 41 14.92 2.57 -1.30
C ARG A 41 16.07 3.34 -0.66
N GLU A 42 16.26 3.12 0.63
CA GLU A 42 17.31 3.71 1.44
C GLU A 42 18.08 2.58 2.13
N GLU A 43 18.70 2.84 3.29
CA GLU A 43 19.27 1.77 4.10
C GLU A 43 18.26 0.68 4.37
N LYS A 44 17.00 1.10 4.59
CA LYS A 44 15.86 0.19 4.69
C LYS A 44 14.92 0.47 3.53
N ASN A 45 14.35 -0.58 2.98
CA ASN A 45 13.37 -0.48 1.91
C ASN A 45 11.97 -0.45 2.50
N VAL A 46 11.21 0.59 2.22
CA VAL A 46 9.90 0.83 2.82
C VAL A 46 8.86 0.99 1.72
N LEU A 47 7.75 0.26 1.85
CA LEU A 47 6.59 0.45 0.99
C LEU A 47 5.55 1.28 1.73
N ILE A 48 5.07 2.35 1.11
CA ILE A 48 4.03 3.21 1.68
C ILE A 48 2.74 3.01 0.90
N ASP A 49 1.73 2.49 1.58
CA ASP A 49 0.41 2.15 1.05
C ASP A 49 0.45 1.12 -0.09
N THR A 50 -0.70 0.69 -0.52
CA THR A 50 -0.89 -0.19 -1.67
C THR A 50 -1.91 0.44 -2.61
N VAL A 51 -2.65 -0.37 -3.35
CA VAL A 51 -3.66 0.08 -4.29
C VAL A 51 -4.98 -0.65 -4.01
N ASP A 52 -6.03 -0.32 -4.77
CA ASP A 52 -7.31 -1.00 -4.69
C ASP A 52 -7.11 -2.49 -5.00
N HIS A 53 -7.89 -3.34 -4.33
CA HIS A 53 -7.72 -4.80 -4.42
C HIS A 53 -7.91 -5.34 -5.85
N LYS A 54 -8.67 -4.69 -6.68
CA LYS A 54 -8.86 -5.14 -8.07
C LYS A 54 -7.58 -5.10 -8.90
N PHE A 55 -6.58 -4.35 -8.44
CA PHE A 55 -5.25 -4.27 -9.06
C PHE A 55 -4.17 -4.96 -8.23
N SER A 56 -4.55 -5.80 -7.27
CA SER A 56 -3.59 -6.45 -6.35
C SER A 56 -2.48 -7.19 -7.08
N ARG A 57 -2.85 -7.97 -8.10
CA ARG A 57 -1.89 -8.80 -8.83
C ARG A 57 -0.92 -7.94 -9.63
N GLU A 58 -1.43 -6.94 -10.33
CA GLU A 58 -0.63 -6.02 -11.11
C GLU A 58 0.32 -5.23 -10.21
N PHE A 59 -0.17 -4.80 -9.05
CA PHE A 59 0.63 -4.08 -8.08
C PHE A 59 1.82 -4.93 -7.59
N VAL A 60 1.57 -6.16 -7.20
CA VAL A 60 2.62 -7.06 -6.72
C VAL A 60 3.62 -7.34 -7.83
N GLN A 61 3.17 -7.54 -9.06
CA GLN A 61 4.05 -7.76 -10.21
C GLN A 61 4.94 -6.54 -10.48
N ASN A 62 4.37 -5.34 -10.43
CA ASN A 62 5.14 -4.11 -10.62
C ASN A 62 6.18 -3.93 -9.53
N LEU A 63 5.81 -4.21 -8.29
CA LEU A 63 6.73 -4.10 -7.16
C LEU A 63 7.89 -5.08 -7.30
N ARG A 64 7.61 -6.31 -7.74
CA ARG A 64 8.64 -7.33 -7.94
C ARG A 64 9.64 -6.99 -9.03
N ARG A 65 9.28 -6.13 -9.97
CA ARG A 65 10.22 -5.64 -10.98
C ARG A 65 11.20 -4.65 -10.41
N GLU A 66 10.83 -3.96 -9.33
CA GLU A 66 11.65 -2.91 -8.74
C GLU A 66 12.52 -3.44 -7.60
N ILE A 67 12.06 -4.48 -6.89
CA ILE A 67 12.73 -4.99 -5.70
C ILE A 67 12.38 -6.47 -5.52
N ASP A 68 13.33 -7.23 -4.97
CA ASP A 68 13.00 -8.55 -4.45
C ASP A 68 12.15 -8.32 -3.19
N LEU A 69 10.94 -8.89 -3.16
CA LEU A 69 10.02 -8.66 -2.04
C LEU A 69 10.62 -9.05 -0.69
N ALA A 70 11.52 -10.03 -0.67
CA ALA A 70 12.22 -10.43 0.56
C ALA A 70 13.13 -9.32 1.12
N ASP A 71 13.50 -8.36 0.27
CA ASP A 71 14.33 -7.22 0.69
C ASP A 71 13.51 -6.06 1.24
N LEU A 72 12.19 -6.17 1.22
CA LEU A 72 11.31 -5.15 1.78
C LEU A 72 11.34 -5.24 3.31
N ASP A 73 11.78 -4.17 3.96
CA ASP A 73 11.99 -4.19 5.41
C ASP A 73 10.69 -3.97 6.18
N TYR A 74 9.84 -3.06 5.73
CA TYR A 74 8.52 -2.88 6.33
C TYR A 74 7.58 -2.12 5.41
N ILE A 75 6.30 -2.18 5.76
CA ILE A 75 5.19 -1.55 5.05
C ILE A 75 4.57 -0.52 5.98
N VAL A 76 4.29 0.68 5.48
CA VAL A 76 3.57 1.73 6.22
C VAL A 76 2.23 1.94 5.53
N ILE A 77 1.15 1.85 6.28
CA ILE A 77 -0.20 2.11 5.78
C ILE A 77 -0.71 3.41 6.39
N ASN A 78 -0.81 4.44 5.57
CA ASN A 78 -1.33 5.75 5.97
C ASN A 78 -2.84 5.75 6.04
N HIS A 79 -3.49 5.07 5.10
CA HIS A 79 -4.94 4.97 5.02
C HIS A 79 -5.34 3.52 4.90
N ALA A 80 -6.27 3.09 5.76
CA ALA A 80 -6.75 1.72 5.77
C ALA A 80 -7.90 1.48 4.77
N GLU A 81 -8.28 2.48 3.99
CA GLU A 81 -9.31 2.35 2.97
C GLU A 81 -8.85 1.45 1.83
N GLU A 82 -9.81 0.87 1.10
CA GLU A 82 -9.52 -0.11 0.05
C GLU A 82 -8.56 0.40 -1.03
N ASP A 83 -8.64 1.67 -1.38
CA ASP A 83 -7.77 2.25 -2.41
C ASP A 83 -6.31 2.41 -1.96
N HIS A 84 -6.03 2.23 -0.66
CA HIS A 84 -4.67 2.30 -0.11
C HIS A 84 -4.21 0.99 0.51
N ALA A 85 -5.13 0.14 0.95
CA ALA A 85 -4.80 -1.10 1.64
C ALA A 85 -5.34 -2.35 0.93
N GLY A 86 -6.03 -2.17 -0.20
CA GLY A 86 -6.74 -3.26 -0.86
C GLY A 86 -5.85 -4.40 -1.36
N ALA A 87 -4.60 -4.11 -1.71
CA ALA A 87 -3.68 -5.12 -2.23
C ALA A 87 -2.90 -5.86 -1.14
N LEU A 88 -3.14 -5.57 0.15
CA LEU A 88 -2.37 -6.19 1.23
C LEU A 88 -2.44 -7.71 1.25
N THR A 89 -3.61 -8.29 1.02
CA THR A 89 -3.74 -9.75 1.05
C THR A 89 -2.80 -10.40 0.02
N GLU A 90 -2.82 -9.91 -1.22
CA GLU A 90 -1.97 -10.48 -2.27
C GLU A 90 -0.49 -10.31 -1.93
N LEU A 91 -0.11 -9.14 -1.42
CA LEU A 91 1.27 -8.86 -1.04
C LEU A 91 1.72 -9.74 0.14
N MET A 92 0.89 -9.84 1.18
CA MET A 92 1.24 -10.59 2.38
C MET A 92 1.26 -12.10 2.16
N MET A 93 0.62 -12.59 1.11
CA MET A 93 0.77 -14.00 0.71
C MET A 93 2.21 -14.30 0.28
N GLN A 94 2.93 -13.29 -0.21
CA GLN A 94 4.31 -13.45 -0.65
C GLN A 94 5.32 -13.22 0.49
N ILE A 95 4.99 -12.30 1.40
CA ILE A 95 5.90 -11.89 2.49
C ILE A 95 5.15 -11.79 3.82
N PRO A 96 4.65 -12.91 4.36
CA PRO A 96 3.72 -12.88 5.50
C PRO A 96 4.31 -12.36 6.81
N ASP A 97 5.63 -12.34 6.95
CA ASP A 97 6.29 -11.92 8.18
C ASP A 97 6.73 -10.46 8.17
N THR A 98 6.55 -9.76 7.07
CA THR A 98 6.99 -8.36 6.93
C THR A 98 6.18 -7.47 7.87
N PRO A 99 6.84 -6.61 8.68
CA PRO A 99 6.12 -5.71 9.59
C PRO A 99 5.26 -4.69 8.85
N ILE A 100 4.06 -4.45 9.39
CA ILE A 100 3.13 -3.43 8.89
C ILE A 100 2.96 -2.38 9.98
N TYR A 101 3.34 -1.14 9.70
CA TYR A 101 3.22 -0.02 10.63
C TYR A 101 2.01 0.82 10.25
N CYS A 102 1.10 0.99 11.19
CA CYS A 102 -0.12 1.77 10.99
C CYS A 102 -0.69 2.20 12.34
N THR A 103 -1.75 3.01 12.34
CA THR A 103 -2.41 3.40 13.59
C THR A 103 -3.24 2.25 14.14
N ALA A 104 -3.62 2.33 15.42
CA ALA A 104 -4.49 1.32 16.03
C ALA A 104 -5.84 1.21 15.30
N ASN A 105 -6.41 2.37 14.91
CA ASN A 105 -7.67 2.37 14.16
C ASN A 105 -7.52 1.72 12.79
N ALA A 106 -6.37 1.90 12.16
CA ALA A 106 -6.10 1.28 10.85
C ALA A 106 -6.03 -0.24 10.97
N ILE A 107 -5.46 -0.78 12.06
CA ILE A 107 -5.42 -2.22 12.27
C ILE A 107 -6.84 -2.80 12.29
N ASP A 108 -7.75 -2.17 13.01
CA ASP A 108 -9.14 -2.63 13.06
C ASP A 108 -9.81 -2.61 11.69
N SER A 109 -9.58 -1.54 10.92
CA SER A 109 -10.14 -1.41 9.57
C SER A 109 -9.56 -2.47 8.63
N ILE A 110 -8.26 -2.69 8.68
CA ILE A 110 -7.59 -3.69 7.85
C ILE A 110 -8.12 -5.08 8.17
N ASN A 111 -8.24 -5.42 9.45
CA ASN A 111 -8.79 -6.71 9.85
C ASN A 111 -10.25 -6.86 9.45
N GLY A 112 -11.02 -5.77 9.46
CA GLY A 112 -12.41 -5.79 8.98
C GLY A 112 -12.51 -6.14 7.50
N HIS A 113 -11.55 -5.72 6.68
CA HIS A 113 -11.55 -5.99 5.24
C HIS A 113 -10.83 -7.29 4.88
N HIS A 114 -9.71 -7.58 5.52
CA HIS A 114 -8.84 -8.69 5.12
C HIS A 114 -8.89 -9.90 6.05
N HIS A 115 -9.33 -9.73 7.30
CA HIS A 115 -9.48 -10.83 8.28
C HIS A 115 -8.18 -11.57 8.57
N HIS A 116 -7.07 -10.84 8.68
CA HIS A 116 -5.76 -11.43 8.97
C HIS A 116 -5.09 -10.78 10.19
N PRO A 117 -5.64 -11.02 11.41
CA PRO A 117 -5.05 -10.44 12.62
C PRO A 117 -3.66 -10.99 12.94
N GLU A 118 -3.26 -12.10 12.30
CA GLU A 118 -1.95 -12.73 12.47
C GLU A 118 -0.82 -12.00 11.76
N TRP A 119 -1.12 -11.05 10.88
CA TRP A 119 -0.07 -10.26 10.25
C TRP A 119 0.70 -9.45 11.29
N ASN A 120 1.96 -9.18 11.01
CA ASN A 120 2.88 -8.53 11.94
C ASN A 120 2.63 -7.01 12.04
N PHE A 121 1.55 -6.64 12.72
CA PHE A 121 1.18 -5.23 12.90
C PHE A 121 1.96 -4.57 14.00
N HIS A 122 2.40 -3.33 13.74
CA HIS A 122 3.05 -2.46 14.71
C HIS A 122 2.30 -1.13 14.78
N VAL A 123 1.86 -0.74 15.97
CA VAL A 123 1.09 0.49 16.15
C VAL A 123 2.02 1.69 16.19
N VAL A 124 1.69 2.70 15.39
CA VAL A 124 2.37 4.01 15.43
C VAL A 124 1.34 5.11 15.57
N LYS A 125 1.81 6.30 15.93
CA LYS A 125 0.96 7.48 16.06
C LYS A 125 1.70 8.69 15.51
N THR A 126 0.98 9.79 15.33
CA THR A 126 1.55 11.04 14.85
C THR A 126 2.78 11.44 15.67
N GLY A 127 3.87 11.71 14.97
CA GLY A 127 5.13 12.09 15.60
C GLY A 127 6.11 10.96 15.86
N ASP A 128 5.67 9.69 15.71
CA ASP A 128 6.56 8.55 15.85
C ASP A 128 7.55 8.49 14.69
N THR A 129 8.76 7.99 14.98
CA THR A 129 9.77 7.78 13.95
C THR A 129 10.13 6.29 13.88
N LEU A 130 10.53 5.85 12.69
CA LEU A 130 10.97 4.48 12.43
C LEU A 130 12.45 4.51 12.05
N ASP A 131 13.23 3.71 12.73
CA ASP A 131 14.67 3.59 12.47
C ASP A 131 15.01 2.32 11.70
#